data_e73c0e08f857425c0cad06e4e8b5c999
#
_entry.id   e73c0e08f857425c0cad06e4e8b5c999
#
_cell.length_a   1.000
_cell.length_b   1.000
_cell.length_c   1.000
_cell.angle_alpha   90.00
_cell.angle_beta   90.00
_cell.angle_gamma   90.00
#
_symmetry.space_group_name_H-M   'P 1'
#
loop_
_entity.id
_entity.type
_entity.pdbx_description
1 polymer ?
#
loop_
_entity_poly.entity_id
_entity_poly.type
_entity_poly.pdbx_seq_one_letter_code
_entity_poly.pdbx_strand_id
1 'polypeptide(L)'
;MVINFGLRYDRFDPNTKLPSDRRNPANQLSLPDSMMSSYPNAQPQVQISPRFGLAYQLGNAAVLHFSYGHFFQMPSMYSLYQNNSFLIAPNDYSTTMGNSELKAEKTVTYELGLWQELAPGTGLEVSLFYRDIYNLLSTRVISTYNQIEYGLYSNKDYGNARGLEVKLDAHSGPISAWVNYTLQYTKGNADNPQQTFSRSGASMDPVNRFIPMSWDQRHTFNATLAYNMGAFGGSITGYYNSGSPYTFSPIEESRLSRINLYPNNDYRPAKFSADLMTYYNLPIYKDYVLNMRLAVYNLFDRLNEDCLLYTSPSP
;
A
#
# COMPACT_ATOMS: atom_id res chain seq x y z
N MET A 1 -30.14 6.23 -14.67
CA MET A 1 -28.89 6.98 -14.43
C MET A 1 -28.92 7.54 -13.01
N VAL A 2 -27.86 7.32 -12.24
CA VAL A 2 -27.68 7.87 -10.87
C VAL A 2 -26.40 8.69 -10.87
N ILE A 3 -26.45 9.90 -10.32
CA ILE A 3 -25.30 10.79 -10.17
C ILE A 3 -25.16 11.13 -8.70
N ASN A 4 -23.98 10.96 -8.16
CA ASN A 4 -23.61 11.34 -6.82
C ASN A 4 -22.49 12.39 -6.84
N PHE A 5 -22.68 13.46 -6.12
CA PHE A 5 -21.67 14.49 -5.93
C PHE A 5 -21.47 14.74 -4.44
N GLY A 6 -20.23 14.82 -4.01
CA GLY A 6 -19.86 15.09 -2.63
C GLY A 6 -18.70 16.06 -2.54
N LEU A 7 -18.69 16.86 -1.49
CA LEU A 7 -17.60 17.73 -1.12
C LEU A 7 -17.30 17.55 0.37
N ARG A 8 -16.05 17.24 0.70
CA ARG A 8 -15.58 17.13 2.08
C ARG A 8 -14.57 18.22 2.37
N TYR A 9 -14.72 18.87 3.50
CA TYR A 9 -13.78 19.82 4.05
C TYR A 9 -13.13 19.23 5.31
N ASP A 10 -11.80 19.22 5.33
CA ASP A 10 -11.01 18.78 6.48
C ASP A 10 -10.07 19.91 6.90
N ARG A 11 -9.96 20.16 8.20
CA ARG A 11 -8.98 21.06 8.80
C ARG A 11 -8.22 20.33 9.88
N PHE A 12 -6.91 20.35 9.80
CA PHE A 12 -6.01 19.84 10.82
C PHE A 12 -5.15 20.99 11.34
N ASP A 13 -5.13 21.17 12.65
CA ASP A 13 -4.29 22.14 13.33
C ASP A 13 -3.25 21.39 14.17
N PRO A 14 -1.94 21.46 13.82
CA PRO A 14 -0.92 20.74 14.56
C PRO A 14 -0.67 21.31 15.96
N ASN A 15 -1.12 22.53 16.27
CA ASN A 15 -1.02 23.18 17.57
C ASN A 15 0.37 23.05 18.23
N THR A 16 1.42 23.31 17.47
CA THR A 16 2.81 23.20 17.92
C THR A 16 3.67 24.30 17.30
N LYS A 17 4.90 24.41 17.76
CA LYS A 17 5.89 25.36 17.26
C LYS A 17 6.98 24.65 16.47
N LEU A 18 7.57 25.34 15.51
CA LEU A 18 8.64 24.82 14.67
C LEU A 18 9.80 25.81 14.62
N PRO A 19 11.05 25.35 14.55
CA PRO A 19 12.19 26.23 14.36
C PRO A 19 12.13 26.90 12.98
N SER A 20 12.30 28.22 12.92
CA SER A 20 12.32 28.98 11.66
C SER A 20 13.55 28.66 10.81
N ASP A 21 14.68 28.40 11.44
CA ASP A 21 15.91 27.94 10.79
C ASP A 21 16.18 26.46 11.06
N ARG A 22 16.06 25.66 10.02
CA ARG A 22 16.29 24.21 10.08
C ARG A 22 17.77 23.84 10.19
N ARG A 23 18.69 24.77 9.97
CA ARG A 23 20.14 24.57 10.14
C ARG A 23 20.62 24.78 11.57
N ASN A 24 19.82 25.46 12.42
CA ASN A 24 20.05 25.57 13.86
C ASN A 24 18.74 25.38 14.64
N PRO A 25 18.13 24.18 14.60
CA PRO A 25 16.79 23.98 15.12
C PRO A 25 16.73 24.04 16.66
N ALA A 26 17.82 23.76 17.35
CA ALA A 26 17.91 23.76 18.82
C ALA A 26 18.56 25.00 19.41
N ASN A 27 18.86 26.06 18.62
CA ASN A 27 19.52 27.28 19.04
C ASN A 27 20.86 27.03 19.78
N GLN A 28 21.81 26.40 19.08
CA GLN A 28 23.14 26.18 19.63
C GLN A 28 23.83 27.51 19.99
N LEU A 29 24.18 27.63 21.25
CA LEU A 29 24.74 28.88 21.83
C LEU A 29 26.12 29.26 21.27
N SER A 30 26.80 28.36 20.60
CA SER A 30 28.09 28.62 19.94
C SER A 30 27.95 29.38 18.61
N LEU A 31 26.73 29.55 18.09
CA LEU A 31 26.45 30.26 16.84
C LEU A 31 26.03 31.70 17.09
N PRO A 32 26.25 32.64 16.14
CA PRO A 32 25.82 34.02 16.24
C PRO A 32 24.30 34.17 16.35
N ASP A 33 23.84 35.26 16.98
CA ASP A 33 22.40 35.57 17.14
C ASP A 33 21.66 35.63 15.82
N SER A 34 22.30 35.99 14.72
CA SER A 34 21.72 36.00 13.38
C SER A 34 21.37 34.60 12.83
N MET A 35 21.89 33.53 13.44
CA MET A 35 21.65 32.15 13.09
C MET A 35 20.72 31.46 14.10
N MET A 36 20.09 32.19 14.99
CA MET A 36 19.14 31.61 15.95
C MET A 36 17.76 31.46 15.35
N SER A 37 17.12 30.33 15.65
CA SER A 37 15.74 30.05 15.28
C SER A 37 14.76 30.82 16.18
N SER A 38 13.75 31.39 15.57
CA SER A 38 12.49 31.68 16.25
C SER A 38 11.59 30.42 16.16
N TYR A 39 10.56 30.36 16.98
CA TYR A 39 9.65 29.19 17.03
C TYR A 39 8.21 29.64 16.75
N PRO A 40 7.86 30.00 15.51
CA PRO A 40 6.48 30.32 15.14
C PRO A 40 5.57 29.08 15.29
N ASN A 41 4.27 29.33 15.42
CA ASN A 41 3.26 28.28 15.40
C ASN A 41 3.19 27.64 13.99
N ALA A 42 3.09 26.33 13.94
CA ALA A 42 2.83 25.61 12.71
C ALA A 42 1.47 26.01 12.12
N GLN A 43 1.40 26.09 10.79
CA GLN A 43 0.19 26.53 10.11
C GLN A 43 -0.84 25.40 10.01
N PRO A 44 -2.12 25.68 10.27
CA PRO A 44 -3.19 24.71 10.04
C PRO A 44 -3.24 24.27 8.57
N GLN A 45 -3.50 22.99 8.34
CA GLN A 45 -3.70 22.42 7.01
C GLN A 45 -5.19 22.33 6.70
N VAL A 46 -5.56 22.77 5.50
CA VAL A 46 -6.95 22.71 5.02
C VAL A 46 -7.00 21.91 3.73
N GLN A 47 -7.99 21.03 3.64
CA GLN A 47 -8.19 20.14 2.51
C GLN A 47 -9.64 20.21 2.03
N ILE A 48 -9.81 20.21 0.70
CA ILE A 48 -11.11 20.09 0.04
C ILE A 48 -11.09 18.87 -0.87
N SER A 49 -12.00 17.95 -0.63
CA SER A 49 -12.08 16.64 -1.30
C SER A 49 -13.36 16.53 -2.13
N PRO A 50 -13.33 16.87 -3.42
CA PRO A 50 -14.44 16.60 -4.31
C PRO A 50 -14.54 15.11 -4.61
N ARG A 51 -15.77 14.62 -4.73
CA ARG A 51 -16.11 13.26 -5.12
C ARG A 51 -17.23 13.28 -6.12
N PHE A 52 -17.12 12.48 -7.14
CA PHE A 52 -18.12 12.33 -8.19
C PHE A 52 -18.32 10.85 -8.50
N GLY A 53 -19.57 10.43 -8.62
CA GLY A 53 -19.93 9.08 -9.01
C GLY A 53 -21.07 9.13 -10.03
N LEU A 54 -20.97 8.30 -11.05
CA LEU A 54 -21.99 8.10 -12.08
C LEU A 54 -22.25 6.61 -12.22
N ALA A 55 -23.52 6.20 -12.19
CA ALA A 55 -23.94 4.87 -12.57
C ALA A 55 -25.00 4.98 -13.68
N TYR A 56 -24.77 4.33 -14.78
CA TYR A 56 -25.65 4.32 -15.93
C TYR A 56 -26.03 2.90 -16.31
N GLN A 57 -27.33 2.61 -16.27
CA GLN A 57 -27.88 1.31 -16.63
C GLN A 57 -27.91 1.18 -18.17
N LEU A 58 -27.23 0.15 -18.68
CA LEU A 58 -27.18 -0.24 -20.08
C LEU A 58 -28.15 -1.39 -20.32
N GLY A 59 -29.36 -1.09 -20.78
CA GLY A 59 -30.40 -2.10 -20.90
C GLY A 59 -30.83 -2.66 -19.54
N ASN A 60 -31.19 -3.96 -19.50
CA ASN A 60 -31.68 -4.62 -18.27
C ASN A 60 -30.61 -5.44 -17.55
N ALA A 61 -29.46 -5.68 -18.17
CA ALA A 61 -28.48 -6.65 -17.71
C ALA A 61 -27.08 -6.07 -17.47
N ALA A 62 -26.88 -4.75 -17.65
CA ALA A 62 -25.57 -4.14 -17.47
C ALA A 62 -25.64 -2.78 -16.81
N VAL A 63 -24.61 -2.44 -16.03
CA VAL A 63 -24.42 -1.14 -15.39
C VAL A 63 -22.98 -0.69 -15.62
N LEU A 64 -22.85 0.47 -16.27
CA LEU A 64 -21.58 1.19 -16.35
C LEU A 64 -21.49 2.13 -15.15
N HIS A 65 -20.37 2.10 -14.44
CA HIS A 65 -20.12 3.04 -13.37
C HIS A 65 -18.76 3.74 -13.54
N PHE A 66 -18.73 4.98 -13.12
CA PHE A 66 -17.52 5.80 -13.08
C PHE A 66 -17.43 6.47 -11.73
N SER A 67 -16.25 6.47 -11.13
CA SER A 67 -15.98 7.22 -9.90
C SER A 67 -14.71 8.07 -10.06
N TYR A 68 -14.78 9.25 -9.47
CA TYR A 68 -13.66 10.17 -9.33
C TYR A 68 -13.67 10.74 -7.93
N GLY A 69 -12.49 10.82 -7.29
CA GLY A 69 -12.43 11.39 -5.96
C GLY A 69 -11.04 11.78 -5.50
N HIS A 70 -11.01 12.79 -4.63
CA HIS A 70 -9.83 13.15 -3.85
C HIS A 70 -9.95 12.55 -2.46
N PHE A 71 -8.88 11.90 -2.02
CA PHE A 71 -8.77 11.32 -0.69
C PHE A 71 -7.52 11.89 -0.02
N PHE A 72 -7.65 12.30 1.22
CA PHE A 72 -6.55 12.86 2.00
C PHE A 72 -6.32 12.02 3.24
N GLN A 73 -5.05 11.83 3.56
CA GLN A 73 -4.59 11.16 4.76
C GLN A 73 -3.48 11.98 5.40
N MET A 74 -3.70 12.42 6.65
CA MET A 74 -2.63 13.07 7.42
C MET A 74 -1.53 12.06 7.73
N PRO A 75 -0.26 12.48 7.67
CA PRO A 75 0.85 11.67 8.14
C PRO A 75 0.66 11.25 9.60
N SER A 76 1.39 10.20 10.00
CA SER A 76 1.35 9.72 11.38
C SER A 76 1.79 10.81 12.36
N MET A 77 1.25 10.78 13.58
CA MET A 77 1.68 11.71 14.64
C MET A 77 3.17 11.60 14.94
N TYR A 78 3.75 10.43 14.74
CA TYR A 78 5.20 10.24 14.84
C TYR A 78 5.96 11.12 13.84
N SER A 79 5.55 11.15 12.57
CA SER A 79 6.19 11.96 11.53
C SER A 79 6.00 13.47 11.73
N LEU A 80 4.93 13.85 12.44
CA LEU A 80 4.64 15.25 12.74
C LEU A 80 5.44 15.77 13.95
N TYR A 81 5.63 14.93 15.00
CA TYR A 81 6.08 15.38 16.32
C TYR A 81 7.34 14.69 16.85
N GLN A 82 7.94 13.76 16.08
CA GLN A 82 9.19 13.13 16.50
C GLN A 82 10.27 14.17 16.82
N ASN A 83 10.97 14.01 17.94
CA ASN A 83 12.04 14.89 18.37
C ASN A 83 11.62 16.37 18.42
N ASN A 84 10.54 16.68 19.14
CA ASN A 84 10.00 18.02 19.32
C ASN A 84 10.88 18.93 20.21
N SER A 85 11.95 18.42 20.80
CA SER A 85 13.02 19.20 21.44
C SER A 85 14.04 19.75 20.45
N PHE A 86 13.98 19.31 19.19
CA PHE A 86 14.84 19.71 18.09
C PHE A 86 16.33 19.43 18.27
N LEU A 87 16.69 18.53 19.21
CA LEU A 87 18.07 18.13 19.47
C LEU A 87 18.61 17.26 18.36
N ILE A 88 19.84 17.54 17.93
CA ILE A 88 20.52 16.76 16.90
C ILE A 88 21.70 16.04 17.53
N ALA A 89 21.79 14.72 17.29
CA ALA A 89 22.93 13.92 17.70
C ALA A 89 24.22 14.42 17.01
N PRO A 90 25.39 14.24 17.64
CA PRO A 90 26.64 14.76 17.08
C PRO A 90 27.13 14.02 15.82
N ASN A 91 26.55 12.87 15.51
CA ASN A 91 26.94 12.06 14.37
C ASN A 91 25.98 12.28 13.19
N ASP A 92 26.53 12.31 11.98
CA ASP A 92 25.77 12.40 10.73
C ASP A 92 24.78 11.23 10.60
N TYR A 93 23.62 11.52 10.01
CA TYR A 93 22.54 10.56 9.73
C TYR A 93 22.00 9.78 10.95
N SER A 94 22.29 10.27 12.17
CA SER A 94 21.84 9.61 13.41
C SER A 94 20.52 10.17 13.94
N THR A 95 20.03 11.29 13.41
CA THR A 95 18.81 11.94 13.87
C THR A 95 17.79 12.07 12.75
N THR A 96 16.54 11.73 13.05
CA THR A 96 15.38 12.14 12.25
C THR A 96 14.47 13.03 13.08
N MET A 97 13.92 14.06 12.44
CA MET A 97 13.08 15.07 13.07
C MET A 97 11.71 15.12 12.40
N GLY A 98 10.67 15.19 13.22
CA GLY A 98 9.30 15.42 12.79
C GLY A 98 9.12 16.79 12.16
N ASN A 99 8.06 16.93 11.38
CA ASN A 99 7.72 18.19 10.74
C ASN A 99 6.20 18.41 10.79
N SER A 100 5.77 19.29 11.65
CA SER A 100 4.33 19.58 11.83
C SER A 100 3.73 20.42 10.69
N GLU A 101 4.54 20.86 9.71
CA GLU A 101 4.06 21.50 8.47
C GLU A 101 3.85 20.50 7.33
N LEU A 102 3.96 19.18 7.60
CA LEU A 102 3.64 18.18 6.60
C LEU A 102 2.21 18.35 6.11
N LYS A 103 2.08 18.34 4.79
CA LYS A 103 0.76 18.30 4.13
C LYS A 103 0.20 16.89 4.19
N ALA A 104 -1.12 16.78 4.17
CA ALA A 104 -1.77 15.49 3.98
C ALA A 104 -1.34 14.86 2.65
N GLU A 105 -1.13 13.56 2.67
CA GLU A 105 -1.01 12.78 1.45
C GLU A 105 -2.34 12.86 0.69
N LYS A 106 -2.25 13.06 -0.62
CA LYS A 106 -3.43 13.22 -1.49
C LYS A 106 -3.45 12.13 -2.53
N THR A 107 -4.51 11.31 -2.53
CA THR A 107 -4.79 10.36 -3.60
C THR A 107 -5.91 10.88 -4.48
N VAL A 108 -5.65 10.97 -5.78
CA VAL A 108 -6.67 11.22 -6.81
C VAL A 108 -6.96 9.90 -7.50
N THR A 109 -8.21 9.44 -7.39
CA THR A 109 -8.65 8.15 -7.92
C THR A 109 -9.61 8.35 -9.08
N TYR A 110 -9.40 7.58 -10.14
CA TYR A 110 -10.31 7.39 -11.26
C TYR A 110 -10.62 5.91 -11.37
N GLU A 111 -11.90 5.59 -11.52
CA GLU A 111 -12.37 4.22 -11.66
C GLU A 111 -13.48 4.16 -12.69
N LEU A 112 -13.38 3.21 -13.62
CA LEU A 112 -14.39 2.92 -14.61
C LEU A 112 -14.68 1.43 -14.57
N GLY A 113 -15.93 1.06 -14.31
CA GLY A 113 -16.31 -0.34 -14.22
C GLY A 113 -17.57 -0.64 -15.01
N LEU A 114 -17.66 -1.88 -15.45
CA LEU A 114 -18.83 -2.46 -16.08
C LEU A 114 -19.24 -3.70 -15.30
N TRP A 115 -20.42 -3.68 -14.75
CA TRP A 115 -21.09 -4.87 -14.25
C TRP A 115 -22.06 -5.39 -15.32
N GLN A 116 -22.01 -6.70 -15.59
CA GLN A 116 -22.82 -7.36 -16.61
C GLN A 116 -23.40 -8.65 -16.05
N GLU A 117 -24.71 -8.83 -16.12
CA GLU A 117 -25.34 -10.14 -15.95
C GLU A 117 -25.11 -10.96 -17.23
N LEU A 118 -24.38 -12.08 -17.11
CA LEU A 118 -24.08 -12.98 -18.24
C LEU A 118 -25.16 -14.03 -18.44
N ALA A 119 -25.77 -14.46 -17.34
CA ALA A 119 -26.89 -15.40 -17.28
C ALA A 119 -27.63 -15.19 -15.97
N PRO A 120 -28.88 -15.68 -15.81
CA PRO A 120 -29.60 -15.62 -14.53
C PRO A 120 -28.74 -16.19 -13.39
N GLY A 121 -28.47 -15.36 -12.38
CA GLY A 121 -27.61 -15.72 -11.25
C GLY A 121 -26.09 -15.66 -11.53
N THR A 122 -25.65 -15.12 -12.67
CA THR A 122 -24.22 -14.98 -12.99
C THR A 122 -23.90 -13.54 -13.36
N GLY A 123 -23.14 -12.85 -12.52
CA GLY A 123 -22.67 -11.49 -12.72
C GLY A 123 -21.16 -11.43 -12.93
N LEU A 124 -20.72 -10.62 -13.88
CA LEU A 124 -19.32 -10.27 -14.14
C LEU A 124 -19.13 -8.78 -13.93
N GLU A 125 -18.16 -8.41 -13.13
CA GLU A 125 -17.70 -7.01 -13.00
C GLU A 125 -16.27 -6.89 -13.48
N VAL A 126 -16.02 -5.90 -14.33
CA VAL A 126 -14.69 -5.52 -14.79
C VAL A 126 -14.48 -4.04 -14.50
N SER A 127 -13.47 -3.73 -13.71
CA SER A 127 -13.14 -2.36 -13.30
C SER A 127 -11.70 -2.01 -13.63
N LEU A 128 -11.49 -0.84 -14.22
CA LEU A 128 -10.20 -0.22 -14.44
C LEU A 128 -10.01 0.86 -13.39
N PHE A 129 -8.88 0.91 -12.74
CA PHE A 129 -8.56 1.96 -11.79
C PHE A 129 -7.21 2.61 -12.08
N TYR A 130 -7.14 3.90 -11.75
CA TYR A 130 -5.94 4.70 -11.81
C TYR A 130 -5.90 5.63 -10.61
N ARG A 131 -4.77 5.65 -9.88
CA ARG A 131 -4.58 6.43 -8.64
C ARG A 131 -3.26 7.15 -8.71
N ASP A 132 -3.30 8.47 -8.58
CA ASP A 132 -2.13 9.31 -8.36
C ASP A 132 -2.02 9.67 -6.89
N ILE A 133 -0.86 9.44 -6.31
CA ILE A 133 -0.59 9.68 -4.89
C ILE A 133 0.47 10.76 -4.78
N TYR A 134 0.06 11.92 -4.28
CA TYR A 134 0.89 13.11 -4.12
C TYR A 134 1.24 13.35 -2.65
N ASN A 135 2.31 14.09 -2.43
CA ASN A 135 2.78 14.47 -1.10
C ASN A 135 3.11 13.27 -0.21
N LEU A 136 3.54 12.15 -0.82
CA LEU A 136 4.00 11.01 -0.04
C LEU A 136 5.08 11.43 0.94
N LEU A 137 5.01 10.87 2.13
CA LEU A 137 5.96 11.11 3.19
C LEU A 137 7.36 10.63 2.78
N SER A 138 8.33 11.49 2.95
CA SER A 138 9.75 11.24 2.68
C SER A 138 10.60 11.91 3.75
N THR A 139 11.90 11.72 3.70
CA THR A 139 12.86 12.40 4.57
C THR A 139 13.91 13.09 3.70
N ARG A 140 14.07 14.39 3.88
CA ARG A 140 15.15 15.17 3.26
C ARG A 140 16.32 15.33 4.22
N VAL A 141 17.52 15.38 3.70
CA VAL A 141 18.74 15.68 4.46
C VAL A 141 18.84 17.18 4.65
N ILE A 142 19.11 17.58 5.88
CA ILE A 142 19.42 18.97 6.26
C ILE A 142 20.83 18.96 6.85
N SER A 143 21.71 19.81 6.33
CA SER A 143 23.03 20.06 6.91
C SER A 143 22.97 21.28 7.84
N THR A 144 23.35 21.09 9.08
CA THR A 144 23.43 22.16 10.08
C THR A 144 24.58 23.12 9.79
N TYR A 145 24.65 24.26 10.50
CA TYR A 145 25.81 25.17 10.41
C TYR A 145 27.12 24.49 10.88
N ASN A 146 27.03 23.50 11.77
CA ASN A 146 28.17 22.69 12.21
C ASN A 146 28.44 21.48 11.32
N GLN A 147 27.85 21.45 10.13
CA GLN A 147 28.04 20.38 9.12
C GLN A 147 27.58 18.98 9.56
N ILE A 148 26.70 18.91 10.56
CA ILE A 148 26.05 17.64 10.95
C ILE A 148 24.80 17.46 10.12
N GLU A 149 24.66 16.29 9.48
CA GLU A 149 23.52 15.97 8.64
C GLU A 149 22.44 15.21 9.41
N TYR A 150 21.19 15.66 9.31
CA TYR A 150 20.04 15.01 9.91
C TYR A 150 18.87 14.89 8.92
N GLY A 151 17.93 14.01 9.20
CA GLY A 151 16.74 13.81 8.41
C GLY A 151 15.57 14.64 8.91
N LEU A 152 14.92 15.39 8.01
CA LEU A 152 13.66 16.10 8.29
C LEU A 152 12.54 15.49 7.46
N TYR A 153 11.46 15.02 8.11
CA TYR A 153 10.29 14.56 7.37
C TYR A 153 9.73 15.65 6.44
N SER A 154 9.38 15.27 5.23
CA SER A 154 8.92 16.20 4.19
C SER A 154 7.96 15.49 3.22
N ASN A 155 7.12 16.26 2.52
CA ASN A 155 6.31 15.77 1.42
C ASN A 155 7.11 15.92 0.12
N LYS A 156 7.77 14.89 -0.31
CA LYS A 156 8.63 14.92 -1.49
C LYS A 156 8.23 13.91 -2.55
N ASP A 157 7.72 12.77 -2.12
CA ASP A 157 7.56 11.63 -2.99
C ASP A 157 6.19 11.62 -3.68
N TYR A 158 6.14 10.84 -4.75
CA TYR A 158 4.98 10.62 -5.58
C TYR A 158 4.87 9.12 -5.88
N GLY A 159 3.65 8.63 -5.94
CA GLY A 159 3.34 7.26 -6.31
C GLY A 159 2.19 7.17 -7.29
N ASN A 160 2.13 6.06 -8.00
CA ASN A 160 1.07 5.76 -8.93
C ASN A 160 0.68 4.29 -8.79
N ALA A 161 -0.63 4.03 -8.72
CA ALA A 161 -1.20 2.69 -8.76
C ALA A 161 -2.26 2.62 -9.85
N ARG A 162 -2.19 1.59 -10.70
CA ARG A 162 -3.14 1.39 -11.79
C ARG A 162 -3.36 -0.09 -12.02
N GLY A 163 -4.53 -0.45 -12.50
CA GLY A 163 -4.83 -1.84 -12.72
C GLY A 163 -6.22 -2.14 -13.25
N LEU A 164 -6.48 -3.42 -13.28
CA LEU A 164 -7.73 -4.04 -13.69
C LEU A 164 -8.19 -4.99 -12.59
N GLU A 165 -9.46 -4.92 -12.24
CA GLU A 165 -10.12 -5.90 -11.37
C GLU A 165 -11.21 -6.63 -12.16
N VAL A 166 -11.28 -7.94 -11.97
CA VAL A 166 -12.33 -8.80 -12.54
C VAL A 166 -12.95 -9.58 -11.40
N LYS A 167 -14.28 -9.49 -11.27
CA LYS A 167 -15.06 -10.24 -10.29
C LYS A 167 -16.13 -11.04 -11.01
N LEU A 168 -16.24 -12.32 -10.69
CA LEU A 168 -17.29 -13.21 -11.17
C LEU A 168 -18.01 -13.80 -9.98
N ASP A 169 -19.32 -13.60 -9.95
CA ASP A 169 -20.24 -14.24 -9.02
C ASP A 169 -21.23 -15.09 -9.82
N ALA A 170 -21.24 -16.40 -9.57
CA ALA A 170 -22.11 -17.31 -10.28
C ALA A 170 -22.84 -18.27 -9.32
N HIS A 171 -24.15 -18.36 -9.51
CA HIS A 171 -25.02 -19.28 -8.80
C HIS A 171 -25.92 -20.03 -9.80
N SER A 172 -25.76 -21.35 -9.87
CA SER A 172 -26.58 -22.18 -10.75
C SER A 172 -26.91 -23.50 -10.04
N GLY A 173 -28.16 -23.62 -9.56
CA GLY A 173 -28.60 -24.79 -8.80
C GLY A 173 -27.70 -25.03 -7.56
N PRO A 174 -27.07 -26.21 -7.43
CA PRO A 174 -26.24 -26.55 -6.29
C PRO A 174 -24.83 -25.92 -6.36
N ILE A 175 -24.45 -25.31 -7.47
CA ILE A 175 -23.10 -24.79 -7.71
C ILE A 175 -23.08 -23.29 -7.49
N SER A 176 -22.07 -22.83 -6.74
CA SER A 176 -21.73 -21.42 -6.56
C SER A 176 -20.25 -21.22 -6.82
N ALA A 177 -19.91 -20.17 -7.55
CA ALA A 177 -18.53 -19.82 -7.85
C ALA A 177 -18.29 -18.33 -7.61
N TRP A 178 -17.19 -18.01 -6.96
CA TRP A 178 -16.70 -16.64 -6.76
C TRP A 178 -15.26 -16.58 -7.24
N VAL A 179 -14.99 -15.65 -8.14
CA VAL A 179 -13.64 -15.44 -8.66
C VAL A 179 -13.32 -13.95 -8.58
N ASN A 180 -12.17 -13.64 -8.02
CA ASN A 180 -11.62 -12.29 -8.00
C ASN A 180 -10.20 -12.33 -8.56
N TYR A 181 -9.95 -11.49 -9.53
CA TYR A 181 -8.63 -11.29 -10.11
C TYR A 181 -8.29 -9.81 -10.16
N THR A 182 -7.08 -9.48 -9.71
CA THR A 182 -6.54 -8.13 -9.79
C THR A 182 -5.19 -8.16 -10.49
N LEU A 183 -5.07 -7.35 -11.54
CA LEU A 183 -3.80 -6.96 -12.13
C LEU A 183 -3.50 -5.55 -11.70
N GLN A 184 -2.37 -5.32 -11.01
CA GLN A 184 -1.99 -3.96 -10.61
C GLN A 184 -0.50 -3.69 -10.86
N TYR A 185 -0.21 -2.40 -11.05
CA TYR A 185 1.14 -1.86 -11.12
C TYR A 185 1.23 -0.71 -10.13
N THR A 186 2.09 -0.84 -9.14
CA THR A 186 2.31 0.20 -8.13
C THR A 186 3.77 0.62 -8.15
N LYS A 187 4.01 1.90 -8.45
CA LYS A 187 5.34 2.47 -8.54
C LYS A 187 5.42 3.79 -7.77
N GLY A 188 6.59 4.11 -7.28
CA GLY A 188 6.87 5.37 -6.59
C GLY A 188 8.33 5.76 -6.64
N ASN A 189 8.67 6.91 -6.08
CA ASN A 189 10.04 7.41 -6.01
C ASN A 189 10.85 6.71 -4.92
N ALA A 190 10.19 6.31 -3.82
CA ALA A 190 10.80 5.62 -2.69
C ALA A 190 9.79 4.63 -2.10
N ASP A 191 10.29 3.56 -1.51
CA ASP A 191 9.47 2.48 -0.94
C ASP A 191 9.02 2.78 0.50
N ASN A 192 9.79 3.58 1.22
CA ASN A 192 9.46 4.03 2.56
C ASN A 192 9.99 5.46 2.81
N PRO A 193 9.46 6.18 3.82
CA PRO A 193 9.80 7.57 4.07
C PRO A 193 11.26 7.86 4.35
N GLN A 194 12.00 6.89 4.89
CA GLN A 194 13.41 7.06 5.28
C GLN A 194 14.41 6.58 4.22
N GLN A 195 13.94 5.96 3.13
CA GLN A 195 14.81 5.33 2.15
C GLN A 195 15.83 6.31 1.55
N THR A 196 15.40 7.50 1.17
CA THR A 196 16.30 8.53 0.61
C THR A 196 17.37 8.95 1.63
N PHE A 197 16.98 9.12 2.88
CA PHE A 197 17.89 9.49 3.98
C PHE A 197 18.90 8.38 4.28
N SER A 198 18.45 7.14 4.40
CA SER A 198 19.31 5.99 4.66
C SER A 198 20.30 5.74 3.51
N ARG A 199 19.86 5.92 2.26
CA ARG A 199 20.75 5.80 1.09
C ARG A 199 21.82 6.89 1.08
N SER A 200 21.46 8.13 1.40
CA SER A 200 22.43 9.23 1.51
C SER A 200 23.48 8.95 2.59
N GLY A 201 23.05 8.47 3.78
CA GLY A 201 23.95 8.07 4.86
C GLY A 201 24.87 6.90 4.52
N ALA A 202 24.44 6.01 3.64
CA ALA A 202 25.24 4.90 3.12
C ALA A 202 26.09 5.28 1.90
N SER A 203 26.14 6.55 1.51
CA SER A 203 26.84 7.05 0.31
C SER A 203 26.39 6.34 -0.98
N MET A 204 25.11 5.99 -1.06
CA MET A 204 24.51 5.38 -2.25
C MET A 204 23.90 6.43 -3.16
N ASP A 205 23.90 6.18 -4.46
CA ASP A 205 23.27 7.08 -5.44
C ASP A 205 21.78 7.31 -5.16
N PRO A 206 21.26 8.52 -5.40
CA PRO A 206 19.85 8.79 -5.32
C PRO A 206 19.07 7.98 -6.37
N VAL A 207 17.85 7.58 -6.02
CA VAL A 207 16.94 6.87 -6.94
C VAL A 207 16.25 7.90 -7.84
N ASN A 208 16.69 8.01 -9.10
CA ASN A 208 16.17 8.96 -10.08
C ASN A 208 15.12 8.34 -11.03
N ARG A 209 14.41 7.33 -10.59
CA ARG A 209 13.38 6.62 -11.37
C ARG A 209 12.23 6.16 -10.49
N PHE A 210 11.10 5.86 -11.11
CA PHE A 210 10.05 5.10 -10.44
C PHE A 210 10.48 3.65 -10.25
N ILE A 211 10.38 3.20 -9.00
CA ILE A 211 10.62 1.81 -8.61
C ILE A 211 9.29 1.12 -8.31
N PRO A 212 9.16 -0.19 -8.51
CA PRO A 212 8.05 -0.94 -7.93
C PRO A 212 8.04 -0.78 -6.41
N MET A 213 6.86 -0.60 -5.83
CA MET A 213 6.73 -0.55 -4.37
C MET A 213 6.79 -1.96 -3.80
N SER A 214 7.24 -2.13 -2.56
CA SER A 214 7.35 -3.46 -1.92
C SER A 214 6.04 -4.24 -1.88
N TRP A 215 4.90 -3.55 -2.01
CA TRP A 215 3.56 -4.12 -2.12
C TRP A 215 3.00 -4.19 -3.55
N ASP A 216 3.83 -4.01 -4.59
CA ASP A 216 3.47 -4.20 -6.01
C ASP A 216 3.25 -5.68 -6.31
N GLN A 217 2.15 -6.23 -5.80
CA GLN A 217 1.74 -7.59 -6.07
C GLN A 217 0.97 -7.62 -7.40
N ARG A 218 1.69 -7.94 -8.48
CA ARG A 218 1.22 -7.74 -9.85
C ARG A 218 -0.05 -8.50 -10.18
N HIS A 219 -0.14 -9.75 -9.74
CA HIS A 219 -1.28 -10.61 -9.97
C HIS A 219 -1.78 -11.14 -8.63
N THR A 220 -3.04 -10.93 -8.34
CA THR A 220 -3.75 -11.51 -7.21
C THR A 220 -4.99 -12.23 -7.75
N PHE A 221 -5.10 -13.50 -7.48
CA PHE A 221 -6.22 -14.33 -7.89
C PHE A 221 -6.76 -15.11 -6.70
N ASN A 222 -8.07 -15.01 -6.48
CA ASN A 222 -8.79 -15.77 -5.47
C ASN A 222 -10.02 -16.39 -6.12
N ALA A 223 -10.23 -17.68 -5.88
CA ALA A 223 -11.41 -18.37 -6.39
C ALA A 223 -11.97 -19.35 -5.35
N THR A 224 -13.28 -19.38 -5.26
CA THR A 224 -14.01 -20.37 -4.47
C THR A 224 -15.05 -21.02 -5.37
N LEU A 225 -15.04 -22.36 -5.42
CA LEU A 225 -16.09 -23.15 -6.03
C LEU A 225 -16.77 -23.95 -4.92
N ALA A 226 -18.06 -23.78 -4.77
CA ALA A 226 -18.87 -24.51 -3.78
C ALA A 226 -19.96 -25.33 -4.46
N TYR A 227 -20.21 -26.48 -3.90
CA TYR A 227 -21.29 -27.38 -4.27
C TYR A 227 -22.13 -27.73 -3.04
N ASN A 228 -23.43 -27.47 -3.08
CA ASN A 228 -24.35 -27.73 -1.97
C ASN A 228 -25.59 -28.48 -2.48
N MET A 229 -25.76 -29.68 -2.05
CA MET A 229 -26.89 -30.51 -2.42
C MET A 229 -27.48 -31.22 -1.21
N GLY A 230 -28.37 -30.50 -0.48
CA GLY A 230 -29.08 -31.05 0.66
C GLY A 230 -28.15 -31.51 1.79
N ALA A 231 -28.02 -32.84 1.92
CA ALA A 231 -27.23 -33.45 2.98
C ALA A 231 -25.71 -33.37 2.75
N PHE A 232 -25.26 -33.19 1.53
CA PHE A 232 -23.82 -33.13 1.16
C PHE A 232 -23.47 -31.81 0.55
N GLY A 233 -22.30 -31.30 0.89
CA GLY A 233 -21.73 -30.16 0.23
C GLY A 233 -20.23 -30.05 0.47
N GLY A 234 -19.62 -29.13 -0.26
CA GLY A 234 -18.20 -28.85 -0.13
C GLY A 234 -17.80 -27.62 -0.90
N SER A 235 -16.61 -27.13 -0.62
CA SER A 235 -16.00 -26.03 -1.35
C SER A 235 -14.51 -26.24 -1.49
N ILE A 236 -13.98 -25.78 -2.60
CA ILE A 236 -12.54 -25.59 -2.80
C ILE A 236 -12.28 -24.08 -2.95
N THR A 237 -11.36 -23.58 -2.14
CA THR A 237 -10.93 -22.19 -2.20
C THR A 237 -9.45 -22.15 -2.50
N GLY A 238 -9.06 -21.41 -3.53
CA GLY A 238 -7.67 -21.25 -3.91
C GLY A 238 -7.28 -19.79 -4.01
N TYR A 239 -6.01 -19.51 -3.76
CA TYR A 239 -5.42 -18.21 -4.05
C TYR A 239 -4.08 -18.36 -4.76
N TYR A 240 -3.78 -17.38 -5.60
CA TYR A 240 -2.48 -17.19 -6.23
C TYR A 240 -2.09 -15.73 -6.14
N ASN A 241 -0.88 -15.48 -5.67
CA ASN A 241 -0.30 -14.14 -5.57
C ASN A 241 1.06 -14.16 -6.26
N SER A 242 1.28 -13.29 -7.23
CA SER A 242 2.62 -13.09 -7.78
C SER A 242 3.57 -12.60 -6.69
N GLY A 243 4.86 -12.84 -6.87
CA GLY A 243 5.87 -12.37 -5.93
C GLY A 243 5.86 -10.86 -5.76
N SER A 244 6.10 -10.39 -4.54
CA SER A 244 6.32 -8.98 -4.24
C SER A 244 7.77 -8.58 -4.56
N PRO A 245 8.04 -7.31 -4.94
CA PRO A 245 9.38 -6.83 -5.18
C PRO A 245 10.26 -6.88 -3.93
N TYR A 246 11.54 -7.07 -4.14
CA TYR A 246 12.57 -6.95 -3.11
C TYR A 246 13.88 -6.44 -3.73
N THR A 247 14.81 -6.03 -2.88
CA THR A 247 16.13 -5.58 -3.34
C THR A 247 17.08 -6.75 -3.33
N PHE A 248 17.51 -7.17 -4.52
CA PHE A 248 18.54 -8.19 -4.70
C PHE A 248 19.90 -7.52 -4.91
N SER A 249 20.91 -7.93 -4.13
CA SER A 249 22.30 -7.47 -4.25
C SER A 249 23.20 -8.66 -4.61
N PRO A 250 23.60 -8.82 -5.86
CA PRO A 250 24.34 -10.01 -6.30
C PRO A 250 25.80 -10.06 -5.81
N ILE A 251 26.35 -8.91 -5.37
CA ILE A 251 27.77 -8.79 -4.98
C ILE A 251 27.84 -7.94 -3.72
N GLU A 252 27.84 -8.58 -2.55
CA GLU A 252 27.87 -7.87 -1.27
C GLU A 252 29.24 -7.21 -0.97
N GLU A 253 30.33 -7.75 -1.50
CA GLU A 253 31.70 -7.33 -1.17
C GLU A 253 32.25 -6.18 -2.01
N SER A 254 31.60 -5.83 -3.12
CA SER A 254 32.07 -4.75 -3.99
C SER A 254 31.41 -3.42 -3.67
N ARG A 255 32.23 -2.38 -3.42
CA ARG A 255 31.72 -1.00 -3.29
C ARG A 255 31.01 -0.52 -4.56
N LEU A 256 31.37 -1.00 -5.74
CA LEU A 256 30.77 -0.64 -7.02
C LEU A 256 29.37 -1.25 -7.18
N SER A 257 29.03 -2.36 -6.55
CA SER A 257 27.70 -2.96 -6.59
C SER A 257 26.66 -2.11 -5.89
N ARG A 258 27.05 -1.26 -4.95
CA ARG A 258 26.14 -0.40 -4.17
C ARG A 258 25.78 0.89 -4.90
N ILE A 259 26.60 1.35 -5.85
CA ILE A 259 26.46 2.64 -6.51
C ILE A 259 25.24 2.67 -7.43
N ASN A 260 25.06 1.65 -8.26
CA ASN A 260 23.97 1.60 -9.25
C ASN A 260 22.78 0.72 -8.86
N LEU A 261 22.78 0.18 -7.64
CA LEU A 261 21.70 -0.67 -7.17
C LEU A 261 20.47 0.17 -6.80
N TYR A 262 19.38 -0.02 -7.50
CA TYR A 262 18.10 0.58 -7.12
C TYR A 262 17.25 -0.41 -6.30
N PRO A 263 16.42 0.09 -5.38
CA PRO A 263 15.56 -0.76 -4.57
C PRO A 263 14.51 -1.50 -5.39
N ASN A 264 14.05 -2.65 -4.86
CA ASN A 264 12.97 -3.43 -5.44
C ASN A 264 13.22 -3.84 -6.91
N ASN A 265 14.45 -4.30 -7.17
CA ASN A 265 14.96 -4.62 -8.50
C ASN A 265 14.64 -6.05 -8.94
N ASP A 266 14.11 -6.90 -8.08
CA ASP A 266 13.74 -8.29 -8.36
C ASP A 266 12.45 -8.68 -7.63
N TYR A 267 11.87 -9.85 -7.95
CA TYR A 267 10.60 -10.32 -7.43
C TYR A 267 10.75 -11.66 -6.71
N ARG A 268 10.09 -11.79 -5.58
CA ARG A 268 9.99 -13.05 -4.84
C ARG A 268 9.21 -14.09 -5.63
N PRO A 269 9.36 -15.39 -5.30
CA PRO A 269 8.53 -16.44 -5.87
C PRO A 269 7.04 -16.19 -5.62
N ALA A 270 6.22 -16.66 -6.55
CA ALA A 270 4.77 -16.57 -6.40
C ALA A 270 4.28 -17.52 -5.31
N LYS A 271 3.23 -17.10 -4.58
CA LYS A 271 2.54 -17.88 -3.56
C LYS A 271 1.26 -18.46 -4.11
N PHE A 272 0.99 -19.71 -3.74
CA PHE A 272 -0.21 -20.41 -4.12
C PHE A 272 -0.65 -21.34 -2.99
N SER A 273 -1.94 -21.43 -2.72
CA SER A 273 -2.53 -22.46 -1.85
C SER A 273 -3.96 -22.75 -2.26
N ALA A 274 -4.43 -23.93 -1.92
CA ALA A 274 -5.83 -24.29 -2.04
C ALA A 274 -6.28 -25.11 -0.82
N ASP A 275 -7.49 -24.82 -0.37
CA ASP A 275 -8.14 -25.46 0.77
C ASP A 275 -9.41 -26.16 0.31
N LEU A 276 -9.64 -27.36 0.81
CA LEU A 276 -10.85 -28.15 0.56
C LEU A 276 -11.65 -28.28 1.85
N MET A 277 -12.92 -27.98 1.78
CA MET A 277 -13.88 -28.23 2.86
C MET A 277 -15.04 -29.06 2.33
N THR A 278 -15.44 -30.08 3.08
CA THR A 278 -16.63 -30.88 2.76
C THR A 278 -17.45 -31.13 4.02
N TYR A 279 -18.73 -31.28 3.85
CA TYR A 279 -19.62 -31.67 4.93
C TYR A 279 -20.64 -32.69 4.48
N TYR A 280 -21.10 -33.51 5.45
CA TYR A 280 -22.17 -34.43 5.28
C TYR A 280 -23.09 -34.38 6.50
N ASN A 281 -24.39 -34.18 6.27
CA ASN A 281 -25.43 -34.16 7.29
C ASN A 281 -26.16 -35.51 7.28
N LEU A 282 -25.81 -36.37 8.22
CA LEU A 282 -26.43 -37.66 8.37
C LEU A 282 -27.61 -37.58 9.33
N PRO A 283 -28.86 -37.81 8.86
CA PRO A 283 -30.00 -37.93 9.75
C PRO A 283 -29.91 -39.24 10.54
N ILE A 284 -29.88 -39.18 11.87
CA ILE A 284 -29.75 -40.35 12.74
C ILE A 284 -31.11 -40.83 13.24
N TYR A 285 -31.90 -39.91 13.81
CA TYR A 285 -33.20 -40.25 14.38
C TYR A 285 -34.06 -38.99 14.51
N LYS A 286 -35.29 -39.03 13.94
CA LYS A 286 -36.25 -37.92 13.96
C LYS A 286 -35.60 -36.56 13.61
N ASP A 287 -35.43 -35.70 14.62
CA ASP A 287 -34.90 -34.35 14.46
C ASP A 287 -33.36 -34.25 14.69
N TYR A 288 -32.70 -35.42 14.95
CA TYR A 288 -31.24 -35.43 15.20
C TYR A 288 -30.47 -35.65 13.91
N VAL A 289 -29.57 -34.71 13.62
CA VAL A 289 -28.65 -34.74 12.47
C VAL A 289 -27.22 -34.73 12.96
N LEU A 290 -26.43 -35.72 12.54
CA LEU A 290 -24.98 -35.71 12.73
C LEU A 290 -24.32 -34.95 11.59
N ASN A 291 -23.71 -33.79 11.90
CA ASN A 291 -22.95 -33.00 10.96
C ASN A 291 -21.48 -33.44 10.99
N MET A 292 -21.02 -34.09 9.95
CA MET A 292 -19.60 -34.43 9.76
C MET A 292 -18.95 -33.41 8.83
N ARG A 293 -17.74 -32.93 9.21
CA ARG A 293 -16.98 -32.00 8.40
C ARG A 293 -15.55 -32.48 8.24
N LEU A 294 -15.02 -32.30 7.04
CA LEU A 294 -13.63 -32.53 6.70
C LEU A 294 -13.08 -31.22 6.13
N ALA A 295 -11.95 -30.76 6.67
CA ALA A 295 -11.21 -29.62 6.14
C ALA A 295 -9.77 -30.06 5.87
N VAL A 296 -9.28 -29.81 4.69
CA VAL A 296 -7.90 -30.02 4.28
C VAL A 296 -7.34 -28.68 3.85
N TYR A 297 -6.37 -28.19 4.58
CA TYR A 297 -5.67 -26.94 4.28
C TYR A 297 -4.41 -27.23 3.48
N ASN A 298 -4.07 -26.32 2.56
CA ASN A 298 -2.91 -26.46 1.67
C ASN A 298 -2.92 -27.81 0.93
N LEU A 299 -3.98 -28.08 0.20
CA LEU A 299 -4.29 -29.36 -0.48
C LEU A 299 -3.12 -29.88 -1.34
N PHE A 300 -2.28 -28.99 -1.87
CA PHE A 300 -1.15 -29.33 -2.72
C PHE A 300 0.20 -29.40 -1.99
N ASP A 301 0.19 -29.31 -0.66
CA ASP A 301 1.40 -29.29 0.18
C ASP A 301 2.47 -28.27 -0.32
N ARG A 302 2.00 -27.13 -0.78
CA ARG A 302 2.89 -26.08 -1.32
C ARG A 302 3.61 -25.35 -0.21
N LEU A 303 4.93 -25.39 -0.22
CA LEU A 303 5.77 -24.50 0.60
C LEU A 303 5.81 -23.11 -0.05
N ASN A 304 5.18 -22.14 0.59
CA ASN A 304 5.21 -20.75 0.18
C ASN A 304 6.31 -20.02 0.93
N GLU A 305 7.30 -19.54 0.20
CA GLU A 305 8.44 -18.81 0.76
C GLU A 305 8.02 -17.39 1.18
N ASP A 306 8.15 -17.08 2.47
CA ASP A 306 7.92 -15.73 3.00
C ASP A 306 9.19 -14.89 3.07
N CYS A 307 10.34 -15.55 3.21
CA CYS A 307 11.64 -14.92 3.31
C CYS A 307 12.63 -15.63 2.37
N LEU A 308 13.30 -14.87 1.53
CA LEU A 308 14.50 -15.33 0.83
C LEU A 308 15.67 -15.22 1.82
N LEU A 309 15.82 -16.24 2.67
CA LEU A 309 17.08 -16.43 3.37
C LEU A 309 18.12 -16.81 2.33
N TYR A 310 19.19 -16.06 2.24
CA TYR A 310 20.40 -16.46 1.54
C TYR A 310 20.97 -17.69 2.26
N THR A 311 20.49 -18.85 1.92
CA THR A 311 21.30 -20.03 2.06
C THR A 311 22.22 -20.03 0.85
N SER A 312 23.45 -19.54 1.00
CA SER A 312 24.50 -19.93 0.07
C SER A 312 24.45 -21.45 -0.02
N PRO A 313 24.43 -22.05 -1.23
CA PRO A 313 24.69 -23.47 -1.31
C PRO A 313 26.02 -23.72 -0.62
N SER A 314 25.98 -24.46 0.45
CA SER A 314 27.20 -25.00 1.08
C SER A 314 27.98 -25.75 0.01
N PRO A 315 29.29 -25.53 -0.15
CA PRO A 315 30.10 -26.19 -1.15
C PRO A 315 30.07 -27.71 -0.98
#